data_3eb3b39696c88a06f948bd217040c9bb
#
_entry.id   3eb3b39696c88a06f948bd217040c9bb
#
_cell.length_a   1.000
_cell.length_b   1.000
_cell.length_c   1.000
_cell.angle_alpha   90.00
_cell.angle_beta   90.00
_cell.angle_gamma   90.00
#
_symmetry.space_group_name_H-M   'P 1'
#
loop_
_entity.id
_entity.type
_entity.pdbx_description
1 polymer ?
#
loop_
_entity_poly.entity_id
_entity_poly.type
_entity_poly.pdbx_seq_one_letter_code
_entity_poly.pdbx_strand_id
1 'polypeptide(L)'
;AHVRGGGEYGQAWHYAGRMQNKPNTWKDLIAAAEYLIDKGYTGSEHMAPMGGSAGGILAGRSVTERPDLFGAVVMQVGMLDAIRAETTTNGVPNIKEFGTVTDAKGFEGLLAMSAYHHVEEGVQYPAALLTHGFNDPRVNPWMSGKMAARLQAVNKNKAPTLLRVDFDAGHGIGSTREQVL
;
A
#
# COMPACT_ATOMS: atom_id res chain seq x y z
N ALA A 1 -0.91 14.46 -2.33
CA ALA A 1 -1.29 14.94 -0.99
C ALA A 1 -0.12 14.76 -0.01
N HIS A 2 0.09 15.73 0.85
CA HIS A 2 1.02 15.60 1.98
C HIS A 2 0.25 15.00 3.15
N VAL A 3 0.32 13.70 3.29
CA VAL A 3 -0.42 12.96 4.32
C VAL A 3 0.38 12.84 5.63
N ARG A 4 -0.28 12.69 6.76
CA ARG A 4 0.39 12.40 8.04
C ARG A 4 1.22 11.13 7.95
N GLY A 5 2.37 11.14 8.58
CA GLY A 5 3.40 10.10 8.45
C GLY A 5 4.57 10.51 7.56
N GLY A 6 4.40 11.52 6.71
CA GLY A 6 5.50 12.18 6.00
C GLY A 6 6.25 13.17 6.89
N GLY A 7 7.32 13.75 6.35
CA GLY A 7 8.17 14.71 7.06
C GLY A 7 7.88 16.18 6.74
N GLU A 8 6.91 16.46 5.87
CA GLU A 8 6.71 17.77 5.25
C GLU A 8 6.40 18.88 6.28
N TYR A 9 5.70 18.53 7.35
CA TYR A 9 5.34 19.46 8.43
C TYR A 9 6.03 19.13 9.77
N GLY A 10 7.19 18.45 9.68
CA GLY A 10 8.04 18.17 10.83
C GLY A 10 7.64 16.92 11.62
N GLN A 11 8.28 16.76 12.79
CA GLN A 11 8.23 15.52 13.57
C GLN A 11 6.83 15.19 14.11
N ALA A 12 6.04 16.20 14.50
CA ALA A 12 4.68 15.98 14.98
C ALA A 12 3.79 15.39 13.88
N TRP A 13 3.97 15.85 12.62
CA TRP A 13 3.26 15.34 11.46
C TRP A 13 3.64 13.87 11.16
N HIS A 14 4.93 13.55 11.24
CA HIS A 14 5.42 12.18 11.12
C HIS A 14 4.81 11.27 12.20
N TYR A 15 4.86 11.66 13.46
CA TYR A 15 4.32 10.85 14.56
C TYR A 15 2.80 10.66 14.49
N ALA A 16 2.09 11.61 13.90
CA ALA A 16 0.65 11.49 13.69
C ALA A 16 0.25 10.44 12.63
N GLY A 17 1.21 9.86 11.89
CA GLY A 17 1.01 8.77 10.94
C GLY A 17 1.99 7.60 11.14
N ARG A 18 2.37 7.31 12.40
CA ARG A 18 3.34 6.27 12.76
C ARG A 18 2.73 5.25 13.71
N MET A 19 3.16 4.00 13.64
CA MET A 19 2.67 2.90 14.48
C MET A 19 1.13 2.85 14.49
N GLN A 20 0.48 2.87 15.67
CA GLN A 20 -0.98 2.85 15.84
C GLN A 20 -1.69 4.05 15.16
N ASN A 21 -0.96 5.12 14.91
CA ASN A 21 -1.49 6.30 14.20
C ASN A 21 -1.39 6.16 12.66
N LYS A 22 -0.80 5.08 12.15
CA LYS A 22 -0.63 4.86 10.71
C LYS A 22 -1.94 4.95 9.91
N PRO A 23 -3.12 4.57 10.44
CA PRO A 23 -4.38 4.80 9.75
C PRO A 23 -4.61 6.23 9.28
N ASN A 24 -4.08 7.23 9.97
CA ASN A 24 -4.18 8.63 9.53
C ASN A 24 -3.56 8.86 8.15
N THR A 25 -2.53 8.08 7.77
CA THR A 25 -1.86 8.21 6.48
C THR A 25 -2.81 7.99 5.30
N TRP A 26 -3.53 6.87 5.28
CA TRP A 26 -4.46 6.61 4.17
C TRP A 26 -5.81 7.31 4.34
N LYS A 27 -6.24 7.61 5.57
CA LYS A 27 -7.46 8.42 5.79
C LYS A 27 -7.30 9.85 5.28
N ASP A 28 -6.11 10.42 5.38
CA ASP A 28 -5.81 11.73 4.79
C ASP A 28 -5.88 11.69 3.26
N LEU A 29 -5.41 10.59 2.62
CA LEU A 29 -5.56 10.43 1.18
C LEU A 29 -7.02 10.23 0.77
N ILE A 30 -7.78 9.43 1.51
CA ILE A 30 -9.22 9.24 1.29
C ILE A 30 -9.95 10.59 1.39
N ALA A 31 -9.70 11.36 2.44
CA ALA A 31 -10.30 12.67 2.62
C ALA A 31 -9.93 13.65 1.48
N ALA A 32 -8.68 13.60 1.00
CA ALA A 32 -8.27 14.40 -0.16
C ALA A 32 -8.99 13.96 -1.44
N ALA A 33 -9.19 12.66 -1.66
CA ALA A 33 -9.94 12.14 -2.79
C ALA A 33 -11.41 12.56 -2.74
N GLU A 34 -12.06 12.41 -1.59
CA GLU A 34 -13.43 12.85 -1.36
C GLU A 34 -13.60 14.36 -1.62
N TYR A 35 -12.65 15.16 -1.13
CA TYR A 35 -12.65 16.62 -1.38
C TYR A 35 -12.58 16.95 -2.88
N LEU A 36 -11.71 16.27 -3.64
CA LEU A 36 -11.56 16.53 -5.08
C LEU A 36 -12.85 16.19 -5.85
N ILE A 37 -13.53 15.11 -5.45
CA ILE A 37 -14.83 14.72 -6.02
C ILE A 37 -15.91 15.76 -5.64
N ASP A 38 -16.03 16.10 -4.36
CA ASP A 38 -17.02 17.06 -3.85
C ASP A 38 -16.91 18.42 -4.54
N LYS A 39 -15.70 18.88 -4.83
CA LYS A 39 -15.43 20.13 -5.55
C LYS A 39 -15.53 20.01 -7.07
N GLY A 40 -15.85 18.84 -7.61
CA GLY A 40 -16.00 18.65 -9.05
C GLY A 40 -14.70 18.73 -9.85
N TYR A 41 -13.54 18.54 -9.20
CA TYR A 41 -12.25 18.51 -9.91
C TYR A 41 -12.06 17.21 -10.69
N THR A 42 -12.63 16.12 -10.23
CA THR A 42 -12.51 14.80 -10.85
C THR A 42 -13.64 13.87 -10.40
N GLY A 43 -13.72 12.66 -10.98
CA GLY A 43 -14.57 11.56 -10.53
C GLY A 43 -13.73 10.37 -10.07
N SER A 44 -14.35 9.44 -9.34
CA SER A 44 -13.69 8.24 -8.83
C SER A 44 -13.03 7.42 -9.93
N GLU A 45 -13.67 7.33 -11.10
CA GLU A 45 -13.19 6.60 -12.28
C GLU A 45 -11.87 7.16 -12.87
N HIS A 46 -11.50 8.40 -12.52
CA HIS A 46 -10.30 9.09 -12.99
C HIS A 46 -9.21 9.20 -11.91
N MET A 47 -9.43 8.61 -10.74
CA MET A 47 -8.45 8.63 -9.67
C MET A 47 -7.77 7.27 -9.49
N ALA A 48 -6.45 7.30 -9.30
CA ALA A 48 -5.65 6.12 -9.00
C ALA A 48 -4.60 6.45 -7.94
N PRO A 49 -4.71 5.95 -6.70
CA PRO A 49 -3.64 6.07 -5.73
C PRO A 49 -2.43 5.25 -6.19
N MET A 50 -1.25 5.85 -6.02
CA MET A 50 0.01 5.17 -6.28
C MET A 50 0.90 5.24 -5.05
N GLY A 51 1.51 4.12 -4.69
CA GLY A 51 2.42 4.07 -3.56
C GLY A 51 3.46 2.97 -3.68
N GLY A 52 4.71 3.32 -3.34
CA GLY A 52 5.82 2.39 -3.36
C GLY A 52 6.39 2.12 -1.97
N SER A 53 6.98 0.92 -1.76
CA SER A 53 7.62 0.57 -0.49
C SER A 53 6.64 0.72 0.70
N ALA A 54 6.97 1.51 1.71
CA ALA A 54 6.04 1.90 2.78
C ALA A 54 4.76 2.58 2.26
N GLY A 55 4.83 3.29 1.12
CA GLY A 55 3.67 3.87 0.46
C GLY A 55 2.69 2.82 -0.11
N GLY A 56 3.09 1.57 -0.20
CA GLY A 56 2.19 0.44 -0.48
C GLY A 56 1.11 0.28 0.59
N ILE A 57 1.41 0.60 1.85
CA ILE A 57 0.41 0.67 2.93
C ILE A 57 -0.67 1.68 2.58
N LEU A 58 -0.25 2.90 2.20
CA LEU A 58 -1.17 3.97 1.84
C LEU A 58 -2.05 3.56 0.65
N ALA A 59 -1.46 3.15 -0.48
CA ALA A 59 -2.21 2.80 -1.67
C ALA A 59 -3.11 1.58 -1.44
N GLY A 60 -2.57 0.52 -0.81
CA GLY A 60 -3.30 -0.72 -0.54
C GLY A 60 -4.44 -0.50 0.46
N ARG A 61 -4.20 0.22 1.56
CA ARG A 61 -5.25 0.49 2.56
C ARG A 61 -6.32 1.45 2.05
N SER A 62 -5.97 2.46 1.25
CA SER A 62 -6.98 3.33 0.64
C SER A 62 -7.99 2.55 -0.18
N VAL A 63 -7.53 1.63 -1.04
CA VAL A 63 -8.45 0.85 -1.89
C VAL A 63 -9.14 -0.31 -1.16
N THR A 64 -8.59 -0.82 -0.07
CA THR A 64 -9.29 -1.83 0.74
C THR A 64 -10.32 -1.22 1.70
N GLU A 65 -10.16 0.05 2.09
CA GLU A 65 -11.11 0.77 2.93
C GLU A 65 -12.20 1.49 2.11
N ARG A 66 -11.83 2.09 0.97
CA ARG A 66 -12.75 2.84 0.10
C ARG A 66 -12.50 2.51 -1.39
N PRO A 67 -12.82 1.26 -1.81
CA PRO A 67 -12.64 0.84 -3.20
C PRO A 67 -13.49 1.66 -4.19
N ASP A 68 -14.58 2.23 -3.74
CA ASP A 68 -15.52 3.05 -4.50
C ASP A 68 -14.95 4.39 -4.97
N LEU A 69 -13.90 4.89 -4.33
CA LEU A 69 -13.29 6.18 -4.65
C LEU A 69 -12.26 6.15 -5.79
N PHE A 70 -11.91 4.97 -6.29
CA PHE A 70 -10.77 4.84 -7.20
C PHE A 70 -11.10 3.93 -8.39
N GLY A 71 -10.71 4.37 -9.60
CA GLY A 71 -10.84 3.58 -10.82
C GLY A 71 -9.71 2.57 -11.00
N ALA A 72 -8.54 2.87 -10.42
CA ALA A 72 -7.37 1.98 -10.45
C ALA A 72 -6.48 2.20 -9.22
N VAL A 73 -5.49 1.30 -9.02
CA VAL A 73 -4.44 1.45 -8.01
C VAL A 73 -3.10 0.93 -8.53
N VAL A 74 -2.01 1.60 -8.18
CA VAL A 74 -0.65 1.15 -8.48
C VAL A 74 0.14 0.94 -7.18
N MET A 75 0.61 -0.29 -6.95
CA MET A 75 1.37 -0.69 -5.78
C MET A 75 2.76 -1.18 -6.21
N GLN A 76 3.79 -0.37 -5.97
CA GLN A 76 5.16 -0.64 -6.41
C GLN A 76 6.01 -1.12 -5.23
N VAL A 77 6.59 -2.30 -5.32
CA VAL A 77 7.44 -2.89 -4.27
C VAL A 77 6.84 -2.68 -2.86
N GLY A 78 5.51 -2.84 -2.76
CA GLY A 78 4.71 -2.39 -1.63
C GLY A 78 4.77 -3.28 -0.40
N MET A 79 4.81 -2.66 0.79
CA MET A 79 4.60 -3.36 2.06
C MET A 79 3.10 -3.62 2.24
N LEU A 80 2.62 -4.78 1.78
CA LEU A 80 1.20 -5.12 1.69
C LEU A 80 0.74 -6.16 2.74
N ASP A 81 1.69 -6.91 3.31
CA ASP A 81 1.47 -7.78 4.47
C ASP A 81 2.34 -7.30 5.64
N ALA A 82 1.82 -6.31 6.38
CA ALA A 82 2.57 -5.67 7.45
C ALA A 82 2.81 -6.59 8.65
N ILE A 83 1.92 -7.56 8.92
CA ILE A 83 2.10 -8.51 10.03
C ILE A 83 3.36 -9.35 9.85
N ARG A 84 3.66 -9.76 8.61
CA ARG A 84 4.85 -10.56 8.32
C ARG A 84 6.09 -9.74 7.98
N ALA A 85 5.96 -8.42 7.88
CA ALA A 85 7.08 -7.56 7.53
C ALA A 85 8.24 -7.67 8.52
N GLU A 86 7.97 -7.80 9.82
CA GLU A 86 9.01 -7.92 10.87
C GLU A 86 9.88 -9.16 10.72
N THR A 87 9.36 -10.24 10.13
CA THR A 87 10.10 -11.50 9.93
C THR A 87 11.01 -11.48 8.68
N THR A 88 11.01 -10.38 7.94
CA THR A 88 11.86 -10.20 6.75
C THR A 88 13.23 -9.64 7.13
N THR A 89 14.19 -9.71 6.21
CA THR A 89 15.57 -9.22 6.42
C THR A 89 15.61 -7.76 6.87
N ASN A 90 14.69 -6.93 6.36
CA ASN A 90 14.62 -5.50 6.70
C ASN A 90 13.56 -5.19 7.77
N GLY A 91 12.96 -6.20 8.40
CA GLY A 91 11.83 -6.03 9.30
C GLY A 91 12.21 -5.40 10.63
N VAL A 92 13.22 -5.96 11.31
CA VAL A 92 13.66 -5.51 12.63
C VAL A 92 14.06 -4.02 12.67
N PRO A 93 14.85 -3.47 11.72
CA PRO A 93 15.13 -2.03 11.67
C PRO A 93 13.88 -1.15 11.58
N ASN A 94 12.79 -1.66 11.04
CA ASN A 94 11.55 -0.92 10.81
C ASN A 94 10.56 -0.97 11.98
N ILE A 95 10.84 -1.73 13.05
CA ILE A 95 9.97 -1.79 14.25
C ILE A 95 9.69 -0.40 14.81
N LYS A 96 10.68 0.49 14.80
CA LYS A 96 10.52 1.87 15.31
C LYS A 96 9.48 2.67 14.52
N GLU A 97 9.25 2.34 13.25
CA GLU A 97 8.28 3.03 12.40
C GLU A 97 6.90 2.35 12.44
N PHE A 98 6.87 1.02 12.38
CA PHE A 98 5.62 0.30 12.16
C PHE A 98 5.11 -0.44 13.41
N GLY A 99 5.95 -0.73 14.39
CA GLY A 99 5.60 -1.55 15.55
C GLY A 99 6.11 -2.97 15.44
N THR A 100 5.74 -3.82 16.39
CA THR A 100 6.16 -5.22 16.48
C THR A 100 4.97 -6.14 16.75
N VAL A 101 5.05 -7.38 16.29
CA VAL A 101 4.03 -8.40 16.59
C VAL A 101 4.17 -9.00 17.99
N THR A 102 5.21 -8.63 18.74
CA THR A 102 5.49 -9.19 20.07
C THR A 102 4.66 -8.56 21.19
N ASP A 103 3.97 -7.46 20.92
CA ASP A 103 3.00 -6.87 21.84
C ASP A 103 1.65 -6.62 21.16
N ALA A 104 0.57 -6.61 21.96
CA ALA A 104 -0.79 -6.53 21.44
C ALA A 104 -1.06 -5.24 20.65
N LYS A 105 -0.60 -4.10 21.13
CA LYS A 105 -0.80 -2.81 20.44
C LYS A 105 -0.03 -2.74 19.12
N GLY A 106 1.21 -3.25 19.11
CA GLY A 106 2.02 -3.35 17.90
C GLY A 106 1.35 -4.24 16.87
N PHE A 107 0.85 -5.41 17.29
CA PHE A 107 0.10 -6.32 16.42
C PHE A 107 -1.16 -5.66 15.84
N GLU A 108 -1.98 -4.99 16.66
CA GLU A 108 -3.17 -4.26 16.21
C GLU A 108 -2.82 -3.19 15.16
N GLY A 109 -1.74 -2.43 15.41
CA GLY A 109 -1.25 -1.44 14.46
C GLY A 109 -0.80 -2.05 13.13
N LEU A 110 -0.04 -3.15 13.18
CA LEU A 110 0.41 -3.87 11.99
C LEU A 110 -0.75 -4.51 11.23
N LEU A 111 -1.74 -5.06 11.94
CA LEU A 111 -2.95 -5.59 11.32
C LEU A 111 -3.71 -4.47 10.58
N ALA A 112 -3.89 -3.31 11.23
CA ALA A 112 -4.53 -2.17 10.60
C ALA A 112 -3.83 -1.69 9.31
N MET A 113 -2.49 -1.77 9.26
CA MET A 113 -1.67 -1.41 8.09
C MET A 113 -1.72 -2.43 6.96
N SER A 114 -2.06 -3.69 7.26
CA SER A 114 -1.88 -4.81 6.34
C SER A 114 -2.99 -4.89 5.32
N ALA A 115 -2.80 -4.30 4.13
CA ALA A 115 -3.78 -4.29 3.06
C ALA A 115 -4.26 -5.70 2.69
N TYR A 116 -3.35 -6.67 2.65
CA TYR A 116 -3.65 -8.07 2.38
C TYR A 116 -4.75 -8.64 3.27
N HIS A 117 -4.74 -8.31 4.57
CA HIS A 117 -5.71 -8.82 5.54
C HIS A 117 -7.07 -8.09 5.51
N HIS A 118 -7.16 -6.98 4.76
CA HIS A 118 -8.39 -6.20 4.58
C HIS A 118 -9.03 -6.39 3.20
N VAL A 119 -8.55 -7.35 2.43
CA VAL A 119 -9.23 -7.75 1.19
C VAL A 119 -10.38 -8.70 1.56
N GLU A 120 -11.61 -8.25 1.34
CA GLU A 120 -12.84 -8.93 1.73
C GLU A 120 -13.54 -9.58 0.54
N GLU A 121 -14.22 -10.69 0.78
CA GLU A 121 -15.03 -11.37 -0.23
C GLU A 121 -16.29 -10.57 -0.56
N GLY A 122 -16.67 -10.57 -1.84
CA GLY A 122 -17.86 -9.86 -2.32
C GLY A 122 -17.68 -8.37 -2.55
N VAL A 123 -16.54 -7.79 -2.16
CA VAL A 123 -16.18 -6.41 -2.46
C VAL A 123 -15.61 -6.31 -3.87
N GLN A 124 -16.01 -5.27 -4.60
CA GLN A 124 -15.46 -4.96 -5.92
C GLN A 124 -14.30 -3.98 -5.78
N TYR A 125 -13.10 -4.46 -6.06
CA TYR A 125 -11.90 -3.62 -6.05
C TYR A 125 -11.63 -3.01 -7.42
N PRO A 126 -10.99 -1.82 -7.48
CA PRO A 126 -10.59 -1.20 -8.74
C PRO A 126 -9.54 -2.03 -9.48
N ALA A 127 -9.26 -1.67 -10.73
CA ALA A 127 -8.13 -2.23 -11.46
C ALA A 127 -6.83 -2.04 -10.67
N ALA A 128 -6.02 -3.10 -10.54
CA ALA A 128 -4.81 -3.07 -9.75
C ALA A 128 -3.59 -3.47 -10.57
N LEU A 129 -2.54 -2.64 -10.50
CA LEU A 129 -1.22 -2.96 -11.02
C LEU A 129 -0.24 -3.06 -9.85
N LEU A 130 0.32 -4.26 -9.66
CA LEU A 130 1.40 -4.49 -8.71
C LEU A 130 2.71 -4.69 -9.49
N THR A 131 3.76 -4.00 -9.07
CA THR A 131 5.09 -4.18 -9.67
C THR A 131 6.11 -4.51 -8.59
N HIS A 132 7.02 -5.46 -8.86
CA HIS A 132 8.04 -5.87 -7.88
C HIS A 132 9.31 -6.37 -8.55
N GLY A 133 10.46 -5.99 -8.02
CA GLY A 133 11.74 -6.61 -8.40
C GLY A 133 11.92 -7.93 -7.66
N PHE A 134 12.30 -8.98 -8.38
CA PHE A 134 12.47 -10.31 -7.80
C PHE A 134 13.58 -10.35 -6.73
N ASN A 135 14.63 -9.54 -6.92
CA ASN A 135 15.79 -9.46 -6.03
C ASN A 135 15.67 -8.33 -4.99
N ASP A 136 14.44 -7.93 -4.62
CA ASP A 136 14.21 -6.85 -3.67
C ASP A 136 14.68 -7.26 -2.24
N PRO A 137 15.72 -6.61 -1.67
CA PRO A 137 16.24 -6.92 -0.36
C PRO A 137 15.50 -6.20 0.78
N ARG A 138 14.62 -5.24 0.45
CA ARG A 138 13.97 -4.36 1.42
C ARG A 138 12.53 -4.76 1.71
N VAL A 139 11.77 -5.07 0.65
CA VAL A 139 10.40 -5.59 0.73
C VAL A 139 10.34 -6.86 -0.09
N ASN A 140 10.00 -7.96 0.54
CA ASN A 140 10.01 -9.25 -0.15
C ASN A 140 8.92 -9.35 -1.23
N PRO A 141 9.26 -9.84 -2.44
CA PRO A 141 8.32 -9.90 -3.59
C PRO A 141 7.06 -10.73 -3.33
N TRP A 142 7.11 -11.69 -2.41
CA TRP A 142 5.94 -12.48 -2.04
C TRP A 142 4.79 -11.63 -1.48
N MET A 143 5.05 -10.42 -0.94
CA MET A 143 3.99 -9.51 -0.48
C MET A 143 3.09 -9.07 -1.63
N SER A 144 3.70 -8.65 -2.76
CA SER A 144 2.94 -8.32 -3.98
C SER A 144 2.28 -9.55 -4.58
N GLY A 145 2.96 -10.71 -4.59
CA GLY A 145 2.39 -11.96 -5.09
C GLY A 145 1.14 -12.39 -4.31
N LYS A 146 1.19 -12.35 -2.97
CA LYS A 146 0.04 -12.66 -2.10
C LYS A 146 -1.12 -11.70 -2.34
N MET A 147 -0.83 -10.41 -2.38
CA MET A 147 -1.86 -9.38 -2.58
C MET A 147 -2.53 -9.54 -3.94
N ALA A 148 -1.76 -9.74 -5.01
CA ALA A 148 -2.32 -9.98 -6.35
C ALA A 148 -3.21 -11.22 -6.37
N ALA A 149 -2.73 -12.34 -5.82
CA ALA A 149 -3.50 -13.58 -5.76
C ALA A 149 -4.80 -13.41 -4.94
N ARG A 150 -4.74 -12.68 -3.82
CA ARG A 150 -5.92 -12.41 -2.99
C ARG A 150 -6.94 -11.55 -3.73
N LEU A 151 -6.51 -10.46 -4.37
CA LEU A 151 -7.38 -9.62 -5.18
C LEU A 151 -7.99 -10.38 -6.36
N GLN A 152 -7.21 -11.19 -7.07
CA GLN A 152 -7.71 -12.03 -8.17
C GLN A 152 -8.75 -13.05 -7.69
N ALA A 153 -8.59 -13.62 -6.50
CA ALA A 153 -9.52 -14.61 -5.96
C ALA A 153 -10.88 -14.01 -5.57
N VAL A 154 -10.89 -12.77 -5.06
CA VAL A 154 -12.12 -12.13 -4.56
C VAL A 154 -12.77 -11.22 -5.60
N ASN A 155 -12.00 -10.60 -6.49
CA ASN A 155 -12.48 -9.63 -7.47
C ASN A 155 -13.12 -10.35 -8.64
N LYS A 156 -14.43 -10.58 -8.57
CA LYS A 156 -15.21 -11.29 -9.60
C LYS A 156 -15.67 -10.38 -10.74
N ASN A 157 -15.43 -9.07 -10.64
CA ASN A 157 -15.72 -8.12 -11.70
C ASN A 157 -14.63 -8.19 -12.80
N LYS A 158 -14.83 -7.44 -13.88
CA LYS A 158 -13.90 -7.42 -15.02
C LYS A 158 -12.66 -6.54 -14.81
N ALA A 159 -12.52 -5.89 -13.65
CA ALA A 159 -11.36 -5.04 -13.37
C ALA A 159 -10.10 -5.91 -13.22
N PRO A 160 -9.06 -5.67 -14.03
CA PRO A 160 -7.88 -6.53 -14.03
C PRO A 160 -7.04 -6.32 -12.75
N THR A 161 -6.51 -7.42 -12.23
CA THR A 161 -5.43 -7.40 -11.24
C THR A 161 -4.19 -8.00 -11.89
N LEU A 162 -3.18 -7.16 -12.11
CA LEU A 162 -1.96 -7.51 -12.80
C LEU A 162 -0.77 -7.46 -11.84
N LEU A 163 0.10 -8.45 -11.93
CA LEU A 163 1.39 -8.49 -11.25
C LEU A 163 2.51 -8.52 -12.30
N ARG A 164 3.35 -7.49 -12.30
CA ARG A 164 4.61 -7.47 -13.05
C ARG A 164 5.76 -7.77 -12.10
N VAL A 165 6.51 -8.82 -12.37
CA VAL A 165 7.75 -9.14 -11.68
C VAL A 165 8.92 -8.93 -12.62
N ASP A 166 9.89 -8.14 -12.19
CA ASP A 166 11.13 -7.91 -12.91
C ASP A 166 12.23 -8.74 -12.26
N PHE A 167 12.74 -9.73 -12.97
CA PHE A 167 13.68 -10.71 -12.43
C PHE A 167 15.09 -10.16 -12.24
N ASP A 168 15.43 -9.05 -12.90
CA ASP A 168 16.73 -8.40 -12.83
C ASP A 168 16.75 -7.18 -11.89
N ALA A 169 15.57 -6.76 -11.41
CA ALA A 169 15.42 -5.58 -10.56
C ALA A 169 15.36 -5.93 -9.07
N GLY A 170 15.78 -4.96 -8.24
CA GLY A 170 15.62 -4.92 -6.79
C GLY A 170 14.50 -3.97 -6.35
N HIS A 171 14.75 -3.19 -5.31
CA HIS A 171 13.80 -2.21 -4.74
C HIS A 171 13.72 -0.91 -5.56
N GLY A 172 13.54 -1.01 -6.88
CA GLY A 172 13.57 0.14 -7.79
C GLY A 172 14.98 0.67 -8.09
N ILE A 173 16.01 0.10 -7.46
CA ILE A 173 17.41 0.45 -7.70
C ILE A 173 18.00 -0.56 -8.70
N GLY A 174 18.65 -0.07 -9.74
CA GLY A 174 19.25 -0.91 -10.78
C GLY A 174 18.30 -1.27 -11.93
N SER A 175 17.08 -0.77 -11.91
CA SER A 175 16.17 -0.89 -13.05
C SER A 175 16.70 -0.12 -14.24
N THR A 176 16.67 -0.73 -15.43
CA THR A 176 17.00 -0.02 -16.68
C THR A 176 15.87 0.96 -17.04
N ARG A 177 16.15 1.90 -17.97
CA ARG A 177 15.13 2.82 -18.47
C ARG A 177 13.91 2.08 -19.05
N GLU A 178 14.14 0.95 -19.69
CA GLU A 178 13.09 0.11 -20.27
C GLU A 178 12.27 -0.64 -19.22
N GLN A 179 12.82 -0.85 -18.03
CA GLN A 179 12.13 -1.47 -16.90
C GLN A 179 11.25 -0.48 -16.11
N VAL A 180 11.53 0.82 -16.25
CA VAL A 180 10.79 1.89 -15.55
C VAL A 180 9.60 2.38 -16.37
N LEU A 181 9.61 2.19 -17.68
CA LEU A 181 8.53 2.51 -18.62
C LEU A 181 7.60 1.32 -18.80
#